data_d2bf100ad9c8f6d57f5ffc7076e2d870
#
_entry.id   d2bf100ad9c8f6d57f5ffc7076e2d870
#
_cell.length_a   1.000
_cell.length_b   1.000
_cell.length_c   1.000
_cell.angle_alpha   90.00
_cell.angle_beta   90.00
_cell.angle_gamma   90.00
#
_symmetry.space_group_name_H-M   'P 1'
#
loop_
_entity.id
_entity.type
_entity.pdbx_description
1 polymer ?
#
loop_
_entity_poly.entity_id
_entity_poly.type
_entity_poly.pdbx_seq_one_letter_code
_entity_poly.pdbx_strand_id
1 'polypeptide(L)'
;MLTLEQAREALRLDNTDNDDIITGLLAAIPDYIELCTGIPAEAQKTDPLADTAGKSILTLWYHAERVDADKIQRTIDSLLKTLQLKAERG
;
A
#
# COMPACT_ATOMS: atom_id res chain seq x y z
N MET A 1 0.48 0.77 -9.85
CA MET A 1 0.08 1.69 -8.76
C MET A 1 -1.43 1.73 -8.63
N LEU A 2 -1.94 1.85 -7.42
CA LEU A 2 -3.38 1.88 -7.17
C LEU A 2 -4.01 3.17 -7.71
N THR A 3 -5.11 3.02 -8.44
CA THR A 3 -5.97 4.15 -8.80
C THR A 3 -6.95 4.42 -7.66
N LEU A 4 -7.58 5.59 -7.68
CA LEU A 4 -8.61 5.94 -6.69
C LEU A 4 -9.75 4.91 -6.72
N GLU A 5 -10.15 4.47 -7.90
CA GLU A 5 -11.19 3.47 -8.07
C GLU A 5 -10.80 2.13 -7.46
N GLN A 6 -9.58 1.66 -7.72
CA GLN A 6 -9.06 0.43 -7.12
C GLN A 6 -8.96 0.54 -5.60
N ALA A 7 -8.59 1.73 -5.08
CA ALA A 7 -8.53 1.97 -3.65
C ALA A 7 -9.91 1.85 -3.02
N ARG A 8 -10.95 2.44 -3.64
CA ARG A 8 -12.32 2.32 -3.15
C ARG A 8 -12.78 0.87 -3.13
N GLU A 9 -12.46 0.10 -4.17
CA GLU A 9 -12.79 -1.33 -4.21
C GLU A 9 -12.09 -2.11 -3.10
N ALA A 10 -10.80 -1.85 -2.89
CA ALA A 10 -10.02 -2.52 -1.85
C ALA A 10 -10.58 -2.22 -0.45
N LEU A 11 -11.06 -0.99 -0.24
CA LEU A 11 -11.66 -0.55 1.02
C LEU A 11 -13.15 -0.86 1.12
N ARG A 12 -13.75 -1.39 0.06
CA ARG A 12 -15.17 -1.72 -0.04
C ARG A 12 -16.07 -0.51 0.21
N LEU A 13 -15.71 0.61 -0.41
CA LEU A 13 -16.47 1.85 -0.29
C LEU A 13 -17.36 2.05 -1.50
N ASP A 14 -18.65 2.38 -1.26
CA ASP A 14 -19.63 2.59 -2.30
C ASP A 14 -19.83 4.06 -2.67
N ASN A 15 -19.14 4.98 -1.97
CA ASN A 15 -19.34 6.40 -2.15
C ASN A 15 -17.99 7.12 -2.35
N THR A 16 -18.06 8.42 -2.62
CA THR A 16 -16.89 9.26 -2.88
C THR A 16 -16.60 10.24 -1.75
N ASP A 17 -17.24 10.09 -0.59
CA ASP A 17 -17.16 11.05 0.51
C ASP A 17 -15.74 11.23 1.05
N ASN A 18 -14.92 10.19 1.00
CA ASN A 18 -13.57 10.21 1.55
C ASN A 18 -12.48 10.21 0.46
N ASP A 19 -12.82 10.56 -0.76
CA ASP A 19 -11.88 10.54 -1.88
C ASP A 19 -10.65 11.42 -1.62
N ASP A 20 -10.81 12.57 -0.98
CA ASP A 20 -9.68 13.45 -0.66
C ASP A 20 -8.69 12.78 0.29
N ILE A 21 -9.21 12.10 1.31
CA ILE A 21 -8.38 11.36 2.27
C ILE A 21 -7.66 10.22 1.56
N ILE A 22 -8.39 9.46 0.76
CA ILE A 22 -7.85 8.32 0.02
C ILE A 22 -6.76 8.78 -0.97
N THR A 23 -6.99 9.88 -1.67
CA THR A 23 -6.01 10.44 -2.60
C THR A 23 -4.71 10.79 -1.87
N GLY A 24 -4.81 11.38 -0.68
CA GLY A 24 -3.65 11.69 0.15
C GLY A 24 -2.89 10.42 0.55
N LEU A 25 -3.60 9.39 0.95
CA LEU A 25 -2.98 8.11 1.32
C LEU A 25 -2.28 7.46 0.11
N LEU A 26 -2.94 7.49 -1.05
CA LEU A 26 -2.37 6.93 -2.28
C LEU A 26 -1.09 7.65 -2.70
N ALA A 27 -1.00 8.94 -2.44
CA ALA A 27 0.22 9.71 -2.73
C ALA A 27 1.36 9.35 -1.77
N ALA A 28 1.03 9.05 -0.51
CA ALA A 28 2.03 8.75 0.53
C ALA A 28 2.57 7.31 0.47
N ILE A 29 1.76 6.36 0.01
CA ILE A 29 2.12 4.94 0.03
C ILE A 29 3.39 4.64 -0.78
N PRO A 30 3.55 5.11 -2.04
CA PRO A 30 4.78 4.83 -2.78
C PRO A 30 6.03 5.37 -2.11
N ASP A 31 5.95 6.55 -1.51
CA ASP A 31 7.06 7.14 -0.77
C ASP A 31 7.43 6.29 0.44
N TYR A 32 6.42 5.80 1.15
CA TYR A 32 6.62 4.93 2.29
C TYR A 32 7.30 3.62 1.88
N ILE A 33 6.83 3.00 0.80
CA ILE A 33 7.42 1.76 0.28
C ILE A 33 8.87 2.01 -0.15
N GLU A 34 9.14 3.12 -0.81
CA GLU A 34 10.51 3.47 -1.23
C GLU A 34 11.43 3.62 -0.03
N LEU A 35 10.99 4.30 1.03
CA LEU A 35 11.77 4.45 2.24
C LEU A 35 12.09 3.12 2.92
N CYS A 36 11.15 2.18 2.88
CA CYS A 36 11.33 0.88 3.51
C CYS A 36 12.12 -0.12 2.69
N THR A 37 12.07 -0.01 1.36
CA THR A 37 12.63 -1.04 0.46
C THR A 37 13.72 -0.53 -0.47
N GLY A 38 13.81 0.76 -0.67
CA GLY A 38 14.71 1.34 -1.65
C GLY A 38 14.21 1.27 -3.09
N ILE A 39 12.98 0.76 -3.31
CA ILE A 39 12.41 0.65 -4.65
C ILE A 39 11.69 1.96 -5.00
N PRO A 40 12.14 2.71 -6.03
CA PRO A 40 11.50 3.97 -6.39
C PRO A 40 10.08 3.77 -6.92
N ALA A 41 9.25 4.81 -6.80
CA ALA A 41 7.85 4.77 -7.20
C ALA A 41 7.66 4.28 -8.65
N GLU A 42 8.55 4.67 -9.56
CA GLU A 42 8.49 4.21 -10.94
C GLU A 42 8.58 2.69 -11.07
N ALA A 43 9.49 2.07 -10.34
CA ALA A 43 9.65 0.62 -10.38
C ALA A 43 8.49 -0.11 -9.69
N GLN A 44 7.84 0.54 -8.73
CA GLN A 44 6.68 -0.04 -8.04
C GLN A 44 5.48 -0.22 -8.96
N LYS A 45 5.34 0.61 -9.98
CA LYS A 45 4.16 0.61 -10.87
C LYS A 45 3.92 -0.72 -11.57
N THR A 46 4.96 -1.47 -11.82
CA THR A 46 4.88 -2.75 -12.54
C THR A 46 5.13 -3.96 -11.65
N ASP A 47 5.23 -3.75 -10.35
CA ASP A 47 5.53 -4.83 -9.40
C ASP A 47 4.27 -5.26 -8.65
N PRO A 48 3.76 -6.49 -8.88
CA PRO A 48 2.58 -6.98 -8.18
C PRO A 48 2.74 -7.05 -6.67
N LEU A 49 3.96 -7.28 -6.17
CA LEU A 49 4.21 -7.29 -4.73
C LEU A 49 4.04 -5.90 -4.13
N ALA A 50 4.49 -4.87 -4.86
CA ALA A 50 4.31 -3.49 -4.42
C ALA A 50 2.83 -3.11 -4.40
N ASP A 51 2.04 -3.54 -5.39
CA ASP A 51 0.60 -3.31 -5.41
C ASP A 51 -0.09 -3.97 -4.22
N THR A 52 0.27 -5.22 -3.92
CA THR A 52 -0.31 -5.95 -2.79
C THR A 52 0.07 -5.28 -1.47
N ALA A 53 1.33 -4.88 -1.32
CA ALA A 53 1.78 -4.14 -0.14
C ALA A 53 1.02 -2.83 0.00
N GLY A 54 0.86 -2.11 -1.11
CA GLY A 54 0.12 -0.84 -1.13
C GLY A 54 -1.32 -0.99 -0.68
N LYS A 55 -2.02 -2.02 -1.13
CA LYS A 55 -3.40 -2.29 -0.71
C LYS A 55 -3.47 -2.60 0.78
N SER A 56 -2.54 -3.38 1.31
CA SER A 56 -2.50 -3.72 2.73
C SER A 56 -2.21 -2.49 3.58
N ILE A 57 -1.27 -1.64 3.15
CA ILE A 57 -0.96 -0.39 3.83
C ILE A 57 -2.16 0.54 3.83
N LEU A 58 -2.83 0.68 2.69
CA LEU A 58 -4.03 1.49 2.56
C LEU A 58 -5.11 1.03 3.52
N THR A 59 -5.35 -0.27 3.58
CA THR A 59 -6.36 -0.86 4.47
C THR A 59 -6.02 -0.57 5.94
N LEU A 60 -4.76 -0.76 6.31
CA LEU A 60 -4.33 -0.49 7.69
C LEU A 60 -4.51 0.97 8.07
N TRP A 61 -4.09 1.89 7.19
CA TRP A 61 -4.16 3.33 7.48
C TRP A 61 -5.59 3.86 7.50
N TYR A 62 -6.45 3.34 6.62
CA TYR A 62 -7.83 3.80 6.51
C TYR A 62 -8.75 3.15 7.55
N HIS A 63 -8.59 1.86 7.77
CA HIS A 63 -9.46 1.07 8.66
C HIS A 63 -8.75 0.61 9.94
N ALA A 64 -7.80 1.40 10.44
CA ALA A 64 -6.99 1.01 11.61
C ALA A 64 -7.80 0.54 12.81
N GLU A 65 -8.99 1.10 13.02
CA GLU A 65 -9.87 0.75 14.14
C GLU A 65 -10.71 -0.49 13.91
N ARG A 66 -10.80 -0.97 12.65
CA ARG A 66 -11.72 -2.06 12.28
C ARG A 66 -11.01 -3.35 11.91
N VAL A 67 -9.70 -3.35 11.82
CA VAL A 67 -8.92 -4.50 11.38
C VAL A 67 -8.00 -4.96 12.49
N ASP A 68 -7.54 -6.21 12.36
CA ASP A 68 -6.46 -6.71 13.23
C ASP A 68 -5.16 -6.06 12.75
N ALA A 69 -4.84 -4.91 13.36
CA ALA A 69 -3.69 -4.10 12.96
C ALA A 69 -2.37 -4.88 13.06
N ASP A 70 -2.21 -5.71 14.09
CA ASP A 70 -0.99 -6.49 14.28
C ASP A 70 -0.81 -7.52 13.17
N LYS A 71 -1.89 -8.19 12.78
CA LYS A 71 -1.85 -9.19 11.72
C LYS A 71 -1.54 -8.55 10.38
N ILE A 72 -2.20 -7.43 10.06
CA ILE A 72 -1.96 -6.71 8.80
C ILE A 72 -0.55 -6.15 8.78
N GLN A 73 -0.07 -5.60 9.90
CA GLN A 73 1.28 -5.06 9.97
C GLN A 73 2.33 -6.15 9.71
N ARG A 74 2.13 -7.36 10.23
CA ARG A 74 3.04 -8.49 9.96
C ARG A 74 3.03 -8.85 8.47
N THR A 75 1.87 -8.82 7.84
CA THR A 75 1.76 -9.07 6.40
C THR A 75 2.50 -7.99 5.60
N ILE A 76 2.32 -6.72 5.97
CA ILE A 76 3.02 -5.60 5.34
C ILE A 76 4.53 -5.76 5.51
N ASP A 77 5.00 -6.03 6.72
CA ASP A 77 6.42 -6.19 7.01
C ASP A 77 7.04 -7.32 6.17
N SER A 78 6.32 -8.43 6.03
CA SER A 78 6.76 -9.55 5.22
C SER A 78 6.87 -9.18 3.74
N LEU A 79 5.88 -8.47 3.22
CA LEU A 79 5.88 -8.00 1.83
C LEU A 79 6.99 -7.00 1.58
N LEU A 80 7.19 -6.04 2.49
CA LEU A 80 8.24 -5.03 2.36
C LEU A 80 9.62 -5.66 2.43
N LYS A 81 9.82 -6.64 3.30
CA LYS A 81 11.08 -7.35 3.37
C LYS A 81 11.37 -8.12 2.09
N THR A 82 10.35 -8.76 1.52
CA THR A 82 10.48 -9.47 0.24
C THR A 82 10.86 -8.50 -0.88
N LEU A 83 10.20 -7.34 -0.92
CA LEU A 83 10.54 -6.30 -1.89
C LEU A 83 11.96 -5.79 -1.72
N GLN A 84 12.40 -5.58 -0.48
CA GLN A 84 13.75 -5.13 -0.17
C GLN A 84 14.79 -6.14 -0.67
N LEU A 85 14.57 -7.43 -0.42
CA LEU A 85 15.46 -8.48 -0.89
C LEU A 85 15.51 -8.54 -2.42
N LYS A 86 14.37 -8.37 -3.06
CA LYS A 86 14.27 -8.32 -4.52
C LYS A 86 15.07 -7.14 -5.09
N ALA A 87 14.98 -5.98 -4.45
CA ALA A 87 15.72 -4.79 -4.86
C ALA A 87 17.24 -4.99 -4.72
N GLU A 88 17.68 -5.64 -3.64
CA GLU A 88 19.09 -5.93 -3.40
C GLU A 88 19.68 -6.91 -4.41
N ARG A 89 18.86 -7.80 -4.93
CA ARG A 89 19.30 -8.79 -5.94
C ARG A 89 19.29 -8.25 -7.35
N GLY A 90 18.47 -7.24 -7.57
CA GLY A 90 18.24 -6.70 -8.89
C GLY A 90 19.07 -5.54 -9.27
#